data_d080e2d0fc8c39ed6db394f2d070c7c0
#
_entry.id   d080e2d0fc8c39ed6db394f2d070c7c0
#
_cell.length_a   1.000
_cell.length_b   1.000
_cell.length_c   1.000
_cell.angle_alpha   90.00
_cell.angle_beta   90.00
_cell.angle_gamma   90.00
#
_symmetry.space_group_name_H-M   'P 1'
#
loop_
_entity.id
_entity.type
_entity.pdbx_description
1 polymer ?
#
loop_
_entity_poly.entity_id
_entity_poly.type
_entity_poly.pdbx_seq_one_letter_code
_entity_poly.pdbx_strand_id
1 'polypeptide(L)'
;MSEEELGKLNEKMEAIIGLSKAPSQNIVFFSLLGTGKTMTVGEISSEVGLTSKATERAVAKLLEKELIQRAPFRARSYSCDSKEILLGLLVTVQNLKERLDKRGL
;
A
#
# COMPACT_ATOMS: atom_id res chain seq x y z
N MET A 1 6.47 9.47 -17.97
CA MET A 1 5.90 9.76 -16.64
C MET A 1 6.28 11.18 -16.24
N SER A 2 5.33 11.96 -15.75
CA SER A 2 5.57 13.34 -15.33
C SER A 2 6.29 13.39 -13.98
N GLU A 3 6.92 14.53 -13.67
CA GLU A 3 7.56 14.74 -12.36
C GLU A 3 6.54 14.65 -11.21
N GLU A 4 5.33 15.11 -11.44
CA GLU A 4 4.25 15.03 -10.46
C GLU A 4 3.88 13.58 -10.17
N GLU A 5 3.76 12.75 -11.19
CA GLU A 5 3.46 11.33 -11.04
C GLU A 5 4.58 10.60 -10.32
N LEU A 6 5.83 10.91 -10.63
CA LEU A 6 7.00 10.36 -9.94
C LEU A 6 7.02 10.75 -8.47
N GLY A 7 6.67 12.02 -8.17
CA GLY A 7 6.57 12.50 -6.79
C GLY A 7 5.54 11.72 -5.99
N LYS A 8 4.37 11.47 -6.57
CA LYS A 8 3.30 10.68 -5.91
C LYS A 8 3.72 9.24 -5.68
N LEU A 9 4.41 8.62 -6.65
CA LEU A 9 4.91 7.26 -6.50
C LEU A 9 5.96 7.17 -5.41
N ASN A 10 6.86 8.13 -5.33
CA ASN A 10 7.88 8.20 -4.27
C ASN A 10 7.25 8.34 -2.89
N GLU A 11 6.23 9.19 -2.76
CA GLU A 11 5.49 9.34 -1.50
C GLU A 11 4.83 8.03 -1.07
N LYS A 12 4.24 7.29 -2.01
CA LYS A 12 3.65 5.98 -1.72
C LYS A 12 4.69 4.96 -1.28
N MET A 13 5.85 4.94 -1.94
CA MET A 13 6.92 4.02 -1.56
C MET A 13 7.46 4.32 -0.16
N GLU A 14 7.62 5.61 0.18
CA GLU A 14 8.03 6.02 1.53
C GLU A 14 6.98 5.61 2.57
N ALA A 15 5.69 5.77 2.24
CA ALA A 15 4.60 5.35 3.13
C ALA A 15 4.62 3.84 3.36
N ILE A 16 4.87 3.04 2.32
CA ILE A 16 4.97 1.57 2.43
C ILE A 16 6.16 1.18 3.31
N ILE A 17 7.31 1.79 3.11
CA ILE A 17 8.50 1.55 3.94
C ILE A 17 8.20 1.88 5.40
N GLY A 18 7.48 2.97 5.65
CA GLY A 18 7.07 3.39 6.99
C GLY A 18 6.14 2.41 7.70
N LEU A 19 5.47 1.52 6.97
CA LEU A 19 4.57 0.52 7.56
C LEU A 19 5.29 -0.48 8.46
N SER A 20 6.60 -0.61 8.34
CA SER A 20 7.40 -1.47 9.24
C SER A 20 7.27 -1.04 10.70
N LYS A 21 6.92 0.22 10.95
CA LYS A 21 6.71 0.79 12.29
C LYS A 21 5.24 0.77 12.72
N ALA A 22 4.36 0.26 11.89
CA ALA A 22 2.92 0.21 12.13
C ALA A 22 2.39 -1.19 11.78
N PRO A 23 2.61 -2.19 12.67
CA PRO A 23 2.31 -3.59 12.38
C PRO A 23 0.89 -3.88 11.90
N SER A 24 -0.12 -3.27 12.51
CA SER A 24 -1.52 -3.48 12.09
C SER A 24 -1.78 -2.96 10.69
N GLN A 25 -1.25 -1.79 10.35
CA GLN A 25 -1.38 -1.22 9.02
C GLN A 25 -0.63 -2.08 7.99
N ASN A 26 0.55 -2.54 8.35
CA ASN A 26 1.39 -3.38 7.50
C ASN A 26 0.65 -4.66 7.10
N ILE A 27 0.11 -5.40 8.07
CA ILE A 27 -0.57 -6.66 7.80
C ILE A 27 -1.85 -6.47 6.97
N VAL A 28 -2.62 -5.41 7.24
CA VAL A 28 -3.82 -5.08 6.47
C VAL A 28 -3.46 -4.70 5.03
N PHE A 29 -2.46 -3.87 4.85
CA PHE A 29 -2.01 -3.45 3.52
C PHE A 29 -1.58 -4.65 2.68
N PHE A 30 -0.72 -5.51 3.22
CA PHE A 30 -0.22 -6.68 2.48
C PHE A 30 -1.29 -7.73 2.24
N SER A 31 -2.28 -7.85 3.12
CA SER A 31 -3.44 -8.70 2.89
C SER A 31 -4.24 -8.22 1.67
N LEU A 32 -4.53 -6.93 1.57
CA LEU A 32 -5.25 -6.35 0.43
C LEU A 32 -4.43 -6.44 -0.85
N LEU A 33 -3.14 -6.16 -0.77
CA LEU A 33 -2.25 -6.25 -1.92
C LEU A 33 -2.17 -7.69 -2.44
N GLY A 34 -2.03 -8.66 -1.53
CA GLY A 34 -1.89 -10.06 -1.88
C GLY A 34 -3.14 -10.69 -2.48
N THR A 35 -4.33 -10.32 -1.97
CA THR A 35 -5.59 -10.85 -2.52
C THR A 35 -5.97 -10.24 -3.87
N GLY A 36 -5.60 -8.97 -4.10
CA GLY A 36 -6.02 -8.23 -5.30
C GLY A 36 -7.51 -8.03 -5.41
N LYS A 37 -8.28 -8.40 -4.40
CA LYS A 37 -9.75 -8.32 -4.38
C LYS A 37 -10.23 -7.26 -3.40
N THR A 38 -11.48 -6.86 -3.55
CA THR A 38 -12.15 -5.99 -2.61
C THR A 38 -12.54 -6.78 -1.35
N MET A 39 -12.24 -6.23 -0.18
CA MET A 39 -12.58 -6.85 1.10
C MET A 39 -13.26 -5.86 2.05
N THR A 40 -14.24 -6.35 2.79
CA THR A 40 -14.85 -5.59 3.89
C THR A 40 -13.95 -5.61 5.13
N VAL A 41 -14.21 -4.71 6.08
CA VAL A 41 -13.49 -4.71 7.37
C VAL A 41 -13.60 -6.07 8.07
N GLY A 42 -14.78 -6.67 8.05
CA GLY A 42 -15.01 -8.00 8.66
C GLY A 42 -14.17 -9.09 8.00
N GLU A 43 -14.11 -9.09 6.68
CA GLU A 43 -13.30 -10.03 5.92
C GLU A 43 -11.80 -9.86 6.21
N ILE A 44 -11.33 -8.61 6.23
CA ILE A 44 -9.93 -8.30 6.55
C ILE A 44 -9.60 -8.73 7.98
N SER A 45 -10.45 -8.36 8.93
CA SER A 45 -10.31 -8.68 10.34
C SER A 45 -10.17 -10.20 10.56
N SER A 46 -11.01 -10.99 9.92
CA SER A 46 -10.96 -12.46 9.99
C SER A 46 -9.66 -13.01 9.41
N GLU A 47 -9.22 -12.46 8.29
CA GLU A 47 -8.02 -12.96 7.62
C GLU A 47 -6.73 -12.64 8.39
N VAL A 48 -6.61 -11.42 8.90
CA VAL A 48 -5.37 -10.98 9.56
C VAL A 48 -5.36 -11.22 11.07
N GLY A 49 -6.49 -11.62 11.66
CA GLY A 49 -6.56 -11.90 13.09
C GLY A 49 -6.56 -10.67 13.98
N LEU A 50 -6.99 -9.54 13.47
CA LEU A 50 -7.15 -8.31 14.26
C LEU A 50 -8.62 -8.14 14.68
N THR A 51 -8.85 -7.33 15.73
CA THR A 51 -10.21 -6.93 16.07
C THR A 51 -10.78 -6.03 14.98
N SER A 52 -12.10 -5.93 14.89
CA SER A 52 -12.76 -5.01 13.95
C SER A 52 -12.31 -3.58 14.17
N LYS A 53 -12.17 -3.17 15.42
CA LYS A 53 -11.76 -1.81 15.77
C LYS A 53 -10.32 -1.50 15.32
N ALA A 54 -9.39 -2.43 15.56
CA ALA A 54 -8.01 -2.29 15.11
C ALA A 54 -7.93 -2.28 13.59
N THR A 55 -8.73 -3.11 12.90
CA THR A 55 -8.81 -3.14 11.45
C THR A 55 -9.34 -1.82 10.90
N GLU A 56 -10.41 -1.28 11.49
CA GLU A 56 -10.96 0.02 11.08
C GLU A 56 -9.94 1.15 11.20
N ARG A 57 -9.20 1.18 12.30
CA ARG A 57 -8.14 2.18 12.50
C ARG A 57 -7.03 2.05 11.45
N ALA A 58 -6.60 0.82 11.18
CA ALA A 58 -5.58 0.55 10.17
C ALA A 58 -6.04 0.98 8.77
N VAL A 59 -7.29 0.64 8.41
CA VAL A 59 -7.90 1.04 7.14
C VAL A 59 -7.95 2.57 7.01
N ALA A 60 -8.39 3.26 8.06
CA ALA A 60 -8.45 4.72 8.05
C ALA A 60 -7.07 5.35 7.79
N LYS A 61 -6.03 4.83 8.44
CA LYS A 61 -4.67 5.32 8.24
C LYS A 61 -4.14 5.02 6.84
N LEU A 62 -4.44 3.84 6.31
CA LEU A 62 -4.03 3.47 4.96
C LEU A 62 -4.73 4.32 3.90
N LEU A 63 -5.99 4.69 4.12
CA LEU A 63 -6.72 5.62 3.24
C LEU A 63 -6.08 7.01 3.27
N GLU A 64 -5.71 7.52 4.45
CA GLU A 64 -5.00 8.80 4.57
C GLU A 64 -3.70 8.80 3.79
N LYS A 65 -2.98 7.68 3.80
CA LYS A 65 -1.71 7.51 3.09
C LYS A 65 -1.91 7.21 1.60
N GLU A 66 -3.14 7.09 1.16
CA GLU A 66 -3.51 6.77 -0.23
C GLU A 66 -2.93 5.44 -0.72
N LEU A 67 -2.72 4.49 0.20
CA LEU A 67 -2.21 3.16 -0.14
C LEU A 67 -3.31 2.17 -0.50
N ILE A 68 -4.54 2.45 -0.09
CA ILE A 68 -5.72 1.64 -0.43
C ILE A 68 -6.85 2.56 -0.88
N GLN A 69 -7.88 2.01 -1.49
CA GLN A 69 -9.03 2.75 -2.00
C GLN A 69 -10.33 2.14 -1.52
N ARG A 70 -11.37 2.97 -1.45
CA ARG A 70 -12.73 2.49 -1.22
C ARG A 70 -13.25 1.86 -2.49
N ALA A 71 -13.93 0.72 -2.39
CA ALA A 71 -14.56 0.09 -3.53
C ALA A 71 -15.80 0.89 -3.96
N PRO A 72 -15.93 1.24 -5.25
CA PRO A 72 -17.06 2.05 -5.70
C PRO A 72 -18.41 1.34 -5.69
N PHE A 73 -18.41 0.02 -5.77
CA PHE A 73 -19.63 -0.78 -5.93
C PHE A 73 -20.03 -1.59 -4.72
N ARG A 74 -19.26 -1.55 -3.65
CA ARG A 74 -19.54 -2.33 -2.44
C ARG A 74 -19.28 -1.49 -1.20
N ALA A 75 -20.33 -1.23 -0.43
CA ALA A 75 -20.22 -0.41 0.77
C ALA A 75 -19.21 -0.96 1.77
N ARG A 76 -18.44 -0.07 2.39
CA ARG A 76 -17.45 -0.40 3.43
C ARG A 76 -16.45 -1.48 3.00
N SER A 77 -16.08 -1.46 1.74
CA SER A 77 -15.09 -2.38 1.18
C SER A 77 -13.90 -1.61 0.63
N TYR A 78 -12.75 -2.26 0.65
CA TYR A 78 -11.48 -1.64 0.33
C TYR A 78 -10.67 -2.54 -0.59
N SER A 79 -9.82 -1.94 -1.41
CA SER A 79 -8.91 -2.65 -2.30
C SER A 79 -7.59 -1.91 -2.41
N CYS A 80 -6.56 -2.61 -2.86
CA CYS A 80 -5.26 -2.03 -3.15
C CYS A 80 -5.01 -2.08 -4.66
N ASP A 81 -4.63 -0.95 -5.25
CA ASP A 81 -4.26 -0.91 -6.66
C ASP A 81 -2.86 -1.50 -6.83
N SER A 82 -2.82 -2.81 -7.11
CA SER A 82 -1.57 -3.53 -7.26
C SER A 82 -0.73 -3.05 -8.45
N LYS A 83 -1.35 -2.54 -9.49
CA LYS A 83 -0.62 -2.03 -10.66
C LYS A 83 0.19 -0.79 -10.30
N GLU A 84 -0.41 0.13 -9.57
CA GLU A 84 0.26 1.36 -9.14
C GLU A 84 1.39 1.05 -8.15
N ILE A 85 1.16 0.13 -7.23
CA ILE A 85 2.18 -0.30 -6.27
C ILE A 85 3.35 -0.97 -7.01
N LEU A 86 3.06 -1.85 -7.94
CA LEU A 86 4.08 -2.52 -8.74
C LEU A 86 4.90 -1.53 -9.56
N LEU A 87 4.24 -0.55 -10.18
CA LEU A 87 4.91 0.50 -10.93
C LEU A 87 5.86 1.30 -10.03
N GLY A 88 5.41 1.67 -8.83
CA GLY A 88 6.24 2.36 -7.84
C GLY A 88 7.47 1.56 -7.45
N LEU A 89 7.31 0.25 -7.24
CA LEU A 89 8.43 -0.65 -6.93
C LEU A 89 9.43 -0.70 -8.08
N LEU A 90 8.95 -0.77 -9.32
CA LEU A 90 9.82 -0.79 -10.51
C LEU A 90 10.63 0.50 -10.62
N VAL A 91 9.99 1.65 -10.39
CA VAL A 91 10.68 2.95 -10.40
C VAL A 91 11.74 3.00 -9.31
N THR A 92 11.43 2.50 -8.11
CA THR A 92 12.38 2.48 -6.99
C THR A 92 13.59 1.61 -7.30
N VAL A 93 13.37 0.43 -7.88
CA VAL A 93 14.46 -0.48 -8.28
C VAL A 93 15.33 0.17 -9.37
N GLN A 94 14.73 0.83 -10.34
CA GLN A 94 15.45 1.52 -11.41
C GLN A 94 16.36 2.62 -10.84
N ASN A 95 15.83 3.42 -9.92
CA ASN A 95 16.59 4.48 -9.25
C ASN A 95 17.76 3.91 -8.46
N LEU A 96 17.57 2.81 -7.77
CA LEU A 96 18.61 2.13 -7.01
C LEU A 96 19.72 1.63 -7.94
N LYS A 97 19.34 1.03 -9.06
CA LYS A 97 20.28 0.55 -10.07
C LYS A 97 21.15 1.69 -10.60
N GLU A 98 20.56 2.84 -10.91
CA GLU A 98 21.27 4.02 -11.37
C GLU A 98 22.29 4.51 -10.35
N ARG A 99 21.92 4.51 -9.07
CA ARG A 99 22.84 4.90 -7.98
C ARG A 99 24.02 3.94 -7.86
N LEU A 100 23.77 2.65 -7.99
CA LEU A 100 24.81 1.63 -7.93
C LEU A 100 25.77 1.75 -9.12
N ASP A 101 25.24 1.99 -10.32
CA ASP A 101 26.04 2.19 -11.53
C ASP A 101 26.96 3.41 -11.39
N LYS A 102 26.45 4.51 -10.81
CA LYS A 102 27.24 5.72 -10.55
C LYS A 102 28.37 5.50 -9.56
N ARG A 103 28.21 4.54 -8.63
CA ARG A 103 29.25 4.20 -7.64
C ARG A 103 30.27 3.19 -8.18
N GLY A 104 30.10 2.70 -9.40
CA GLY A 104 30.96 1.69 -9.98
C GLY A 104 30.79 0.30 -9.36
N LEU A 105 29.59 0.02 -8.83
CA LEU A 105 29.28 -1.26 -8.20
C LEU A 105 28.59 -2.21 -9.17
#